data_89e15ec62dbd937b0550d851eb1cb891
#
_entry.id   89e15ec62dbd937b0550d851eb1cb891
#
_cell.length_a   1.000
_cell.length_b   1.000
_cell.length_c   1.000
_cell.angle_alpha   90.00
_cell.angle_beta   90.00
_cell.angle_gamma   90.00
#
_symmetry.space_group_name_H-M   'P 1'
#
loop_
_entity.id
_entity.type
_entity.pdbx_description
1 polymer ?
#
loop_
_entity_poly.entity_id
_entity_poly.type
_entity_poly.pdbx_seq_one_letter_code
_entity_poly.pdbx_strand_id
1 'polypeptide(L)' 'MTNNIKLGTLVKFSSTTDFRLHDVQYDIYELYRKSQIMSDKQLRRMKVVSFKVVENENIIQVDVEE' A
#
# COMPACT_ATOMS: atom_id res chain seq x y z
N MET A 1 0.18 -18.88 8.40
CA MET A 1 0.94 -18.71 7.15
C MET A 1 1.27 -17.25 6.94
N THR A 2 2.52 -16.95 6.74
CA THR A 2 2.94 -15.57 6.58
C THR A 2 2.62 -15.09 5.18
N ASN A 3 1.97 -13.94 5.09
CA ASN A 3 1.66 -13.33 3.82
C ASN A 3 2.84 -12.42 3.43
N ASN A 4 3.60 -12.82 2.41
CA ASN A 4 4.79 -12.10 1.99
C ASN A 4 4.56 -11.25 0.75
N ILE A 5 3.36 -10.70 0.62
CA ILE A 5 3.06 -9.82 -0.50
C ILE A 5 3.80 -8.50 -0.30
N LYS A 6 4.51 -8.07 -1.33
CA LYS A 6 5.14 -6.76 -1.35
C LYS A 6 4.16 -5.71 -1.83
N LEU A 7 4.32 -4.49 -1.35
CA LEU A 7 3.43 -3.39 -1.74
C LEU A 7 3.42 -3.20 -3.26
N GLY A 8 4.57 -3.29 -3.89
CA GLY A 8 4.65 -3.14 -5.35
C GLY A 8 3.80 -4.15 -6.10
N THR A 9 3.73 -5.38 -5.60
CA THR A 9 2.91 -6.42 -6.22
C THR A 9 1.43 -6.11 -6.08
N LEU A 10 1.00 -5.72 -4.88
CA LEU A 10 -0.40 -5.36 -4.65
C LEU A 10 -0.83 -4.19 -5.53
N VAL A 11 -0.01 -3.14 -5.57
CA VAL A 11 -0.31 -1.94 -6.32
C VAL A 11 -0.31 -2.21 -7.82
N LYS A 12 0.63 -3.01 -8.30
CA LYS A 12 0.74 -3.34 -9.72
C LYS A 12 -0.53 -3.97 -10.27
N PHE A 13 -1.14 -4.86 -9.50
CA PHE A 13 -2.34 -5.59 -9.95
C PHE A 13 -3.63 -4.91 -9.56
N SER A 14 -3.58 -3.76 -8.93
CA SER A 14 -4.76 -3.02 -8.52
C SER A 14 -5.21 -2.08 -9.63
N SER A 15 -6.53 -1.95 -9.79
CA SER A 15 -7.11 -0.98 -10.73
C SER A 15 -7.26 0.39 -10.10
N THR A 16 -7.12 0.51 -8.78
CA THR A 16 -7.20 1.77 -8.06
C THR A 16 -5.94 2.57 -8.30
N THR A 17 -6.07 3.90 -8.40
CA THR A 17 -4.95 4.80 -8.62
C THR A 17 -4.46 5.49 -7.35
N ASP A 18 -5.28 5.50 -6.30
CA ASP A 18 -4.95 6.20 -5.05
C ASP A 18 -4.89 5.22 -3.90
N PHE A 19 -3.87 5.36 -3.07
CA PHE A 19 -3.62 4.47 -1.94
C PHE A 19 -3.31 5.29 -0.70
N ARG A 20 -3.80 4.82 0.43
CA ARG A 20 -3.41 5.37 1.73
C ARG A 20 -2.55 4.32 2.42
N LEU A 21 -1.28 4.64 2.63
CA LEU A 21 -0.36 3.74 3.29
C LEU A 21 -0.32 4.04 4.78
N HIS A 22 -0.52 3.01 5.58
CA HIS A 22 -0.42 3.09 7.03
C HIS A 22 0.80 2.29 7.47
N ASP A 23 1.83 3.00 7.95
CA ASP A 23 3.01 2.36 8.51
C ASP A 23 2.65 1.92 9.92
N VAL A 24 2.50 0.62 10.12
CA VAL A 24 2.03 0.09 11.40
C VAL A 24 3.07 0.25 12.52
N GLN A 25 4.34 0.35 12.14
CA GLN A 25 5.42 0.49 13.12
C GLN A 25 5.41 1.86 13.77
N TYR A 26 5.16 2.90 12.99
CA TYR A 26 5.19 4.28 13.45
C TYR A 26 3.80 4.93 13.50
N ASP A 27 2.78 4.18 13.09
CA ASP A 27 1.39 4.65 13.07
C ASP A 27 1.25 5.95 12.27
N ILE A 28 1.84 5.97 11.09
CA ILE A 28 1.83 7.12 10.18
C ILE A 28 0.99 6.78 8.95
N TYR A 29 0.11 7.70 8.55
CA TYR A 29 -0.71 7.56 7.35
C TYR A 29 -0.26 8.56 6.30
N GLU A 30 -0.12 8.11 5.05
CA GLU A 30 0.19 9.00 3.93
C GLU A 30 -0.56 8.56 2.69
N LEU A 31 -0.96 9.54 1.88
CA LEU A 31 -1.63 9.29 0.61
C LEU A 31 -0.60 9.26 -0.51
N TYR A 32 -0.72 8.25 -1.36
CA TYR A 32 0.15 8.09 -2.52
C TYR A 32 -0.67 7.75 -3.74
N ARG A 33 -0.21 8.18 -4.90
CA ARG A 33 -0.75 7.69 -6.16
C ARG A 33 0.01 6.44 -6.59
N LYS A 34 -0.65 5.61 -7.38
CA LYS A 34 -0.04 4.39 -7.91
C LYS A 34 1.31 4.66 -8.56
N SER A 35 1.40 5.72 -9.37
CA SER A 35 2.64 6.08 -10.07
C SER A 35 3.76 6.42 -9.09
N GLN A 36 3.44 7.04 -7.96
CA GLN A 36 4.44 7.38 -6.95
C GLN A 36 5.00 6.13 -6.29
N ILE A 37 4.13 5.18 -5.96
CA ILE A 37 4.56 3.92 -5.35
C ILE A 37 5.40 3.12 -6.34
N MET A 38 4.95 3.02 -7.58
CA MET A 38 5.65 2.21 -8.58
C MET A 38 6.99 2.77 -8.97
N SER A 39 7.21 4.07 -8.80
CA SER A 39 8.50 4.70 -9.10
C SER A 39 9.46 4.72 -7.90
N ASP A 40 8.98 4.33 -6.72
CA ASP A 40 9.80 4.34 -5.50
C ASP A 40 10.14 2.90 -5.10
N LYS A 41 11.41 2.56 -5.25
CA LYS A 41 11.89 1.21 -4.98
C LYS A 41 11.68 0.80 -3.53
N GLN A 42 11.87 1.73 -2.59
CA GLN A 42 11.70 1.43 -1.17
C GLN A 42 10.24 1.14 -0.84
N LEU A 43 9.33 1.93 -1.39
CA LEU A 43 7.90 1.71 -1.17
C LEU A 43 7.47 0.37 -1.75
N ARG A 44 7.95 0.01 -2.95
CA ARG A 44 7.58 -1.27 -3.55
C ARG A 44 8.02 -2.48 -2.74
N ARG A 45 9.06 -2.33 -1.94
CA ARG A 45 9.62 -3.42 -1.15
C ARG A 45 8.97 -3.61 0.22
N MET A 46 8.13 -2.68 0.63
CA MET A 46 7.47 -2.77 1.93
C MET A 46 6.55 -3.99 1.96
N LYS A 47 6.47 -4.62 3.12
CA LYS A 47 5.60 -5.78 3.32
C LYS A 47 4.18 -5.33 3.58
N VAL A 48 3.22 -5.99 2.94
CA VAL A 48 1.80 -5.74 3.17
C VAL A 48 1.35 -6.58 4.35
N VAL A 49 0.89 -5.93 5.40
CA VAL A 49 0.33 -6.61 6.57
C VAL A 49 -1.13 -6.95 6.33
N SER A 50 -1.88 -5.95 5.86
CA SER A 50 -3.29 -6.12 5.51
C SER A 50 -3.70 -4.96 4.61
N PHE A 51 -4.87 -5.07 4.01
CA PHE A 51 -5.39 -3.97 3.20
C PHE A 51 -6.91 -4.04 3.19
N LYS A 52 -7.53 -2.90 2.88
CA LYS A 52 -8.98 -2.82 2.74
C LYS A 52 -9.34 -1.79 1.69
N VAL A 53 -10.44 -2.02 1.01
CA VAL A 53 -10.99 -1.07 0.05
C VAL A 53 -11.89 -0.10 0.81
N VAL A 54 -11.64 1.20 0.62
CA VAL A 54 -12.46 2.26 1.20
C VAL A 54 -13.31 2.84 0.08
N GLU A 55 -14.49 2.26 -0.12
CA GLU A 55 -15.31 2.54 -1.29
C GLU A 55 -15.74 4.01 -1.41
N ASN A 56 -16.13 4.61 -0.30
CA ASN A 56 -16.62 6.00 -0.31
C ASN A 56 -15.50 7.00 -0.58
N GLU A 57 -14.25 6.62 -0.43
CA GLU A 57 -13.10 7.48 -0.74
C GLU A 57 -12.41 7.06 -2.03
N ASN A 58 -12.82 5.96 -2.61
CA ASN A 58 -12.24 5.39 -3.83
C ASN A 58 -10.74 5.17 -3.71
N ILE A 59 -10.31 4.66 -2.57
CA ILE A 59 -8.91 4.34 -2.29
C ILE A 59 -8.79 2.95 -1.69
N ILE A 60 -7.57 2.43 -1.72
CA ILE A 60 -7.23 1.22 -0.97
C ILE A 60 -6.29 1.64 0.16
N GLN A 61 -6.66 1.29 1.38
CA GLN A 61 -5.78 1.51 2.53
C GLN A 61 -4.96 0.25 2.75
N VAL A 62 -3.64 0.41 2.81
CA VAL A 62 -2.72 -0.72 2.97
C VAL A 62 -1.90 -0.50 4.22
N ASP A 63 -1.95 -1.46 5.13
CA ASP A 63 -1.08 -1.47 6.30
C ASP A 63 0.23 -2.11 5.88
N VAL A 64 1.34 -1.39 6.07
CA VAL A 64 2.65 -1.82 5.61
C VAL A 64 3.67 -1.77 6.73
N GLU A 65 4.74 -2.56 6.56
CA GLU A 65 5.89 -2.52 7.45
C GLU A 65 7.16 -2.75 6.64
N GLU A 66 8.29 -2.34 7.18
CA GLU A 66 9.58 -2.59 6.54
C GLU A 66 10.01 -4.04 6.61
#